data_461567180ca4ceb2efd0bc44f1c4a08b
#
_entry.id   461567180ca4ceb2efd0bc44f1c4a08b
#
_cell.length_a   1.000
_cell.length_b   1.000
_cell.length_c   1.000
_cell.angle_alpha   90.00
_cell.angle_beta   90.00
_cell.angle_gamma   90.00
#
_symmetry.space_group_name_H-M   'P 1'
#
loop_
_entity.id
_entity.type
_entity.pdbx_description
1 polymer ?
#
loop_
_entity_poly.entity_id
_entity_poly.type
_entity_poly.pdbx_seq_one_letter_code
_entity_poly.pdbx_strand_id
1 'polypeptide(L)'
;MLTLGGRSLFATHYPHYAKGIACTGEYDIVCCGHLHEASIAQQANVKGGSTWLLNPGTVAALGAPATWMLANLDAMTFEVRPVPD
;
A
#
# COMPACT_ATOMS: atom_id res chain seq x y z
N MET A 1 13.40 -1.86 0.31
CA MET A 1 12.96 -0.69 1.11
C MET A 1 13.33 0.59 0.37
N LEU A 2 12.43 1.55 0.35
CA LEU A 2 12.62 2.83 -0.31
C LEU A 2 12.33 3.97 0.66
N THR A 3 12.97 5.11 0.44
CA THR A 3 12.64 6.34 1.17
C THR A 3 12.29 7.42 0.15
N LEU A 4 11.06 7.93 0.22
CA LEU A 4 10.54 8.95 -0.67
C LEU A 4 9.83 10.03 0.14
N GLY A 5 10.11 11.31 -0.13
CA GLY A 5 9.46 12.41 0.55
C GLY A 5 9.59 12.36 2.08
N GLY A 6 10.67 11.81 2.60
CA GLY A 6 10.88 11.61 4.03
C GLY A 6 10.11 10.44 4.63
N ARG A 7 9.42 9.64 3.82
CA ARG A 7 8.68 8.46 4.26
C ARG A 7 9.41 7.19 3.87
N SER A 8 9.38 6.19 4.77
CA SER A 8 9.96 4.88 4.50
C SER A 8 8.89 3.92 4.00
N LEU A 9 9.21 3.23 2.90
CA LEU A 9 8.29 2.32 2.22
C LEU A 9 8.92 0.94 2.08
N PHE A 10 8.09 -0.07 2.21
CA PHE A 10 8.43 -1.45 1.90
C PHE A 10 7.41 -2.01 0.91
N ALA A 11 7.86 -2.75 -0.08
CA ALA A 11 6.99 -3.36 -1.07
C ALA A 11 7.24 -4.86 -1.15
N THR A 12 6.17 -5.63 -1.20
CA THR A 12 6.23 -7.08 -1.35
C THR A 12 5.05 -7.54 -2.20
N HIS A 13 5.21 -8.68 -2.90
CA HIS A 13 4.11 -9.26 -3.66
C HIS A 13 3.05 -9.90 -2.75
N TYR A 14 3.42 -10.37 -1.57
CA TYR A 14 2.58 -11.23 -0.74
C TYR A 14 1.89 -10.46 0.38
N PRO A 15 0.52 -10.48 0.41
CA PRO A 15 -0.25 -9.74 1.43
C PRO A 15 0.06 -10.17 2.87
N HIS A 16 0.31 -11.44 3.11
CA HIS A 16 0.63 -11.92 4.46
C HIS A 16 1.95 -11.34 4.97
N TYR A 17 2.97 -11.26 4.11
CA TYR A 17 4.22 -10.59 4.45
C TYR A 17 4.01 -9.11 4.70
N ALA A 18 3.22 -8.45 3.84
CA ALA A 18 2.93 -7.03 3.97
C ALA A 18 2.30 -6.73 5.33
N LYS A 19 1.31 -7.51 5.73
CA LYS A 19 0.64 -7.32 7.01
C LYS A 19 1.60 -7.51 8.19
N GLY A 20 2.43 -8.56 8.15
CA GLY A 20 3.42 -8.81 9.20
C GLY A 20 4.43 -7.68 9.32
N ILE A 21 4.95 -7.19 8.20
CA ILE A 21 5.90 -6.09 8.17
C ILE A 21 5.24 -4.79 8.65
N ALA A 22 3.98 -4.53 8.27
CA ALA A 22 3.25 -3.37 8.75
C ALA A 22 3.08 -3.38 10.27
N CYS A 23 2.88 -4.54 10.85
CA CYS A 23 2.75 -4.69 12.31
C CYS A 23 4.03 -4.33 13.07
N THR A 24 5.20 -4.35 12.43
CA THR A 24 6.46 -4.00 13.09
C THR A 24 6.60 -2.50 13.37
N GLY A 25 5.94 -1.66 12.60
CA GLY A 25 6.07 -0.21 12.70
C GLY A 25 7.40 0.34 12.18
N GLU A 26 8.19 -0.48 11.49
CA GLU A 26 9.48 -0.06 10.93
C GLU A 26 9.35 0.84 9.70
N TYR A 27 8.19 0.83 9.04
CA TYR A 27 7.93 1.58 7.83
C TYR A 27 6.67 2.41 7.98
N ASP A 28 6.61 3.54 7.29
CA ASP A 28 5.41 4.39 7.24
C ASP A 28 4.35 3.79 6.34
N ILE A 29 4.79 3.15 5.25
CA ILE A 29 3.92 2.59 4.22
C ILE A 29 4.44 1.21 3.84
N VAL A 30 3.54 0.24 3.77
CA VAL A 30 3.83 -1.09 3.21
C VAL A 30 2.89 -1.32 2.03
N CYS A 31 3.46 -1.61 0.87
CA CYS A 31 2.70 -1.90 -0.34
C CYS A 31 2.73 -3.40 -0.59
N CYS A 32 1.60 -3.96 -0.99
CA CYS A 32 1.52 -5.35 -1.41
C CYS A 32 0.87 -5.46 -2.79
N GLY A 33 1.13 -6.59 -3.44
CA GLY A 33 0.47 -6.96 -4.69
C GLY A 33 -0.40 -8.18 -4.50
N HIS A 34 -0.47 -9.04 -5.52
CA HIS A 34 -1.18 -10.31 -5.56
C HIS A 34 -2.71 -10.18 -5.55
N LEU A 35 -3.28 -9.35 -4.67
CA LEU A 35 -4.71 -9.07 -4.68
C LEU A 35 -5.02 -8.14 -5.84
N HIS A 36 -5.99 -8.51 -6.68
CA HIS A 36 -6.33 -7.72 -7.87
C HIS A 36 -7.24 -6.53 -7.53
N GLU A 37 -7.91 -6.56 -6.39
CA GLU A 37 -8.72 -5.45 -5.91
C GLU A 37 -7.88 -4.46 -5.12
N ALA A 38 -8.02 -3.17 -5.43
CA ALA A 38 -7.30 -2.13 -4.71
C ALA A 38 -7.78 -1.99 -3.27
N SER A 39 -6.89 -1.68 -2.36
CA SER A 39 -7.25 -1.46 -0.96
C SER A 39 -6.32 -0.45 -0.29
N ILE A 40 -6.87 0.31 0.65
CA ILE A 40 -6.16 1.25 1.50
C ILE A 40 -6.57 0.97 2.93
N ALA A 41 -5.62 0.62 3.78
CA ALA A 41 -5.90 0.28 5.18
C ALA A 41 -4.81 0.81 6.10
N GLN A 42 -5.15 0.98 7.36
CA GLN A 42 -4.16 1.25 8.40
C GLN A 42 -4.05 0.03 9.30
N GLN A 43 -2.82 -0.44 9.48
CA GLN A 43 -2.52 -1.57 10.34
C GLN A 43 -1.90 -1.07 11.63
N ALA A 44 -2.53 -1.37 12.76
CA ALA A 44 -1.94 -1.08 14.07
C ALA A 44 -0.61 -1.81 14.21
N ASN A 45 0.40 -1.13 14.74
CA ASN A 45 1.73 -1.69 14.88
C ASN A 45 2.19 -1.76 16.35
N VAL A 46 3.27 -2.50 16.60
CA VAL A 46 3.77 -2.72 17.96
C VAL A 46 4.41 -1.49 18.58
N LYS A 47 4.62 -0.42 17.82
CA LYS A 47 5.17 0.85 18.31
C LYS A 47 4.08 1.79 18.84
N GLY A 48 2.83 1.35 18.84
CA GLY A 48 1.70 2.13 19.35
C GLY A 48 1.06 3.07 18.33
N GLY A 49 1.46 2.98 17.06
CA GLY A 49 0.88 3.76 15.98
C GLY A 49 0.25 2.87 14.92
N SER A 50 0.15 3.39 13.71
CA SER A 50 -0.39 2.67 12.57
C SER A 50 0.53 2.81 11.37
N THR A 51 0.56 1.78 10.54
CA THR A 51 1.28 1.74 9.28
C THR A 51 0.26 1.64 8.15
N TRP A 52 0.43 2.42 7.09
CA TRP A 52 -0.42 2.32 5.92
C TRP A 52 -0.11 1.03 5.16
N LEU A 53 -1.15 0.27 4.87
CA LEU A 53 -1.08 -0.97 4.11
C LEU A 53 -1.85 -0.77 2.80
N LEU A 54 -1.14 -0.76 1.68
CA LEU A 54 -1.69 -0.36 0.39
C LEU A 54 -1.59 -1.49 -0.62
N ASN A 55 -2.66 -1.68 -1.39
CA ASN A 55 -2.65 -2.50 -2.58
C ASN A 55 -3.25 -1.68 -3.72
N PRO A 56 -2.46 -1.30 -4.76
CA PRO A 56 -2.98 -0.46 -5.84
C PRO A 56 -3.92 -1.18 -6.81
N GLY A 57 -4.10 -2.48 -6.68
CA GLY A 57 -4.93 -3.25 -7.60
C GLY A 57 -4.15 -3.74 -8.81
N THR A 58 -4.85 -3.94 -9.92
CA THR A 58 -4.24 -4.44 -11.14
C THR A 58 -4.43 -3.47 -12.30
N VAL A 59 -3.38 -3.26 -13.10
CA VAL A 59 -3.49 -2.52 -14.36
C VAL A 59 -3.89 -3.42 -15.51
N ALA A 60 -3.85 -4.74 -15.33
CA ALA A 60 -4.19 -5.72 -16.36
C ALA A 60 -5.67 -6.09 -16.39
N ALA A 61 -6.49 -5.56 -15.49
CA ALA A 61 -7.92 -5.85 -15.35
C ALA A 61 -8.22 -7.34 -15.15
N LEU A 62 -7.31 -8.07 -14.53
CA LEU A 62 -7.49 -9.50 -14.25
C LEU A 62 -8.23 -9.67 -12.93
N GLY A 63 -9.47 -10.15 -13.00
CA GLY A 63 -10.30 -10.40 -11.81
C GLY A 63 -10.87 -9.15 -11.14
N ALA A 64 -10.53 -7.94 -11.63
CA ALA A 64 -11.03 -6.66 -11.13
C ALA A 64 -10.81 -5.58 -12.18
N PRO A 65 -11.52 -4.44 -12.12
CA PRO A 65 -11.23 -3.31 -13.00
C PRO A 65 -9.79 -2.83 -12.84
N ALA A 66 -9.17 -2.38 -13.93
CA ALA A 66 -7.80 -1.88 -13.90
C ALA A 66 -7.73 -0.58 -13.08
N THR A 67 -6.81 -0.53 -12.12
CA THR A 67 -6.64 0.62 -11.22
C THR A 67 -5.18 0.93 -10.97
N TRP A 68 -4.93 2.13 -10.49
CA TRP A 68 -3.63 2.55 -9.98
C TRP A 68 -3.87 3.45 -8.76
N MET A 69 -2.80 3.75 -8.03
CA MET A 69 -2.94 4.53 -6.81
C MET A 69 -2.03 5.75 -6.86
N LEU A 70 -2.61 6.92 -6.53
CA LEU A 70 -1.88 8.16 -6.35
C LEU A 70 -1.67 8.39 -4.86
N ALA A 71 -0.43 8.65 -4.45
CA ALA A 71 -0.09 8.90 -3.06
C ALA A 71 0.47 10.32 -2.90
N ASN A 72 -0.06 11.05 -1.91
CA ASN A 72 0.53 12.29 -1.45
C ASN A 72 1.26 12.00 -0.14
N LEU A 73 2.59 11.98 -0.18
CA LEU A 73 3.40 11.57 0.95
C LEU A 73 3.51 12.64 2.04
N ASP A 74 3.33 13.92 1.69
CA ASP A 74 3.31 14.98 2.68
C ASP A 74 2.06 14.89 3.55
N ALA A 75 0.90 14.75 2.90
CA ALA A 75 -0.39 14.66 3.59
C ALA A 75 -0.72 13.25 4.04
N MET A 76 0.02 12.22 3.57
CA MET A 76 -0.27 10.80 3.79
C MET A 76 -1.70 10.45 3.37
N THR A 77 -2.06 10.87 2.18
CA THR A 77 -3.34 10.56 1.55
C THR A 77 -3.13 9.69 0.32
N PHE A 78 -4.08 8.80 0.06
CA PHE A 78 -3.97 7.81 -1.00
C PHE A 78 -5.29 7.75 -1.75
N GLU A 79 -5.21 7.66 -3.08
CA GLU A 79 -6.39 7.67 -3.93
C GLU A 79 -6.27 6.57 -4.98
N VAL A 80 -7.27 5.69 -5.05
CA VAL A 80 -7.37 4.68 -6.09
C VAL A 80 -8.06 5.29 -7.29
N ARG A 81 -7.44 5.17 -8.47
CA ARG A 81 -7.97 5.72 -9.72
C ARG A 81 -8.10 4.64 -10.77
N PRO A 82 -9.15 4.71 -11.61
CA PRO A 82 -9.28 3.77 -12.71
C PRO A 82 -8.26 4.08 -13.81
N VAL A 83 -7.80 3.03 -14.47
CA VAL A 83 -6.98 3.18 -15.67
C VAL A 83 -7.92 3.59 -16.80
N PRO A 84 -7.65 4.67 -17.55
CA PRO A 84 -8.50 5.09 -18.67
C PRO A 84 -8.54 4.03 -19.78
N ASP A 85 -9.67 3.91 -20.41
CA ASP A 85 -9.85 3.02 -21.57
C ASP A 85 -9.07 3.51 -22.80
#